data_d07ca068077512b87f737c058dc44354
#
_entry.id   d07ca068077512b87f737c058dc44354
#
_cell.length_a   1.000
_cell.length_b   1.000
_cell.length_c   1.000
_cell.angle_alpha   90.00
_cell.angle_beta   90.00
_cell.angle_gamma   90.00
#
_symmetry.space_group_name_H-M   'P 1'
#
loop_
_entity.id
_entity.type
_entity.pdbx_description
1 polymer ?
#
loop_
_entity_poly.entity_id
_entity_poly.type
_entity_poly.pdbx_seq_one_letter_code
_entity_poly.pdbx_strand_id
1 'polypeptide(L)'
;PEIRSSIDRWSDAHGVPSDLVAALLWTESRWRPDATSTAGAVGVGQLLPSTARWVAQDLIGEPLDPHVLDDNVRISSRLLAWLIADADGDEAAALAAYYQGLTSVTRIGWHGGTEHYVAQVFEQRWAFHHNP
;
A
#
# COMPACT_ATOMS: atom_id res chain seq x y z
N PRO A 1 -8.58 15.24 -7.96
CA PRO A 1 -8.86 15.15 -6.53
C PRO A 1 -7.59 15.16 -5.68
N GLU A 2 -7.78 15.46 -4.43
CA GLU A 2 -6.70 15.54 -3.44
C GLU A 2 -5.88 14.26 -3.35
N ILE A 3 -6.53 13.11 -3.40
CA ILE A 3 -5.84 11.83 -3.31
C ILE A 3 -4.89 11.60 -4.48
N ARG A 4 -5.28 12.00 -5.68
CA ARG A 4 -4.40 11.85 -6.86
C ARG A 4 -3.12 12.64 -6.70
N SER A 5 -3.21 13.86 -6.19
CA SER A 5 -2.03 14.69 -5.92
C SER A 5 -1.10 14.05 -4.88
N SER A 6 -1.69 13.49 -3.81
CA SER A 6 -0.94 12.77 -2.79
C SER A 6 -0.22 11.55 -3.36
N ILE A 7 -0.94 10.74 -4.15
CA ILE A 7 -0.38 9.55 -4.78
C ILE A 7 0.82 9.92 -5.65
N ASP A 8 0.65 10.91 -6.52
CA ASP A 8 1.72 11.32 -7.43
C ASP A 8 2.94 11.85 -6.67
N ARG A 9 2.71 12.68 -5.65
CA ARG A 9 3.78 13.24 -4.84
C ARG A 9 4.60 12.16 -4.14
N TRP A 10 3.94 11.26 -3.44
CA TRP A 10 4.65 10.29 -2.60
C TRP A 10 5.18 9.10 -3.39
N SER A 11 4.50 8.70 -4.47
CA SER A 11 5.03 7.70 -5.38
C SER A 11 6.34 8.17 -6.00
N ASP A 12 6.38 9.42 -6.44
CA ASP A 12 7.59 10.02 -6.99
C ASP A 12 8.70 10.10 -5.93
N ALA A 13 8.37 10.58 -4.75
CA ALA A 13 9.33 10.72 -3.66
C ALA A 13 9.95 9.38 -3.24
N HIS A 14 9.16 8.31 -3.28
CA HIS A 14 9.59 6.99 -2.81
C HIS A 14 10.05 6.05 -3.94
N GLY A 15 10.00 6.52 -5.19
CA GLY A 15 10.48 5.73 -6.34
C GLY A 15 9.60 4.55 -6.69
N VAL A 16 8.28 4.67 -6.49
CA VAL A 16 7.32 3.59 -6.80
C VAL A 16 6.43 4.06 -7.95
N PRO A 17 6.04 3.18 -8.88
CA PRO A 17 5.10 3.57 -9.93
C PRO A 17 3.79 4.09 -9.36
N SER A 18 3.36 5.29 -9.79
CA SER A 18 2.16 5.90 -9.25
C SER A 18 0.89 5.11 -9.57
N ASP A 19 0.83 4.47 -10.75
CA ASP A 19 -0.32 3.64 -11.11
C ASP A 19 -0.44 2.40 -10.21
N LEU A 20 0.69 1.85 -9.76
CA LEU A 20 0.70 0.73 -8.82
C LEU A 20 0.17 1.16 -7.44
N VAL A 21 0.65 2.30 -6.94
CA VAL A 21 0.15 2.85 -5.67
C VAL A 21 -1.34 3.16 -5.78
N ALA A 22 -1.76 3.80 -6.86
CA ALA A 22 -3.18 4.12 -7.09
C ALA A 22 -4.04 2.85 -7.05
N ALA A 23 -3.60 1.79 -7.71
CA ALA A 23 -4.33 0.52 -7.77
C ALA A 23 -4.36 -0.18 -6.42
N LEU A 24 -3.25 -0.15 -5.68
CA LEU A 24 -3.18 -0.71 -4.33
C LEU A 24 -4.19 -0.02 -3.42
N LEU A 25 -4.18 1.29 -3.37
CA LEU A 25 -5.07 2.05 -2.49
C LEU A 25 -6.54 1.89 -2.89
N TRP A 26 -6.82 1.78 -4.19
CA TRP A 26 -8.16 1.50 -4.66
C TRP A 26 -8.64 0.12 -4.21
N THR A 27 -7.79 -0.88 -4.33
CA THR A 27 -8.12 -2.25 -3.91
C THR A 27 -8.34 -2.33 -2.40
N GLU A 28 -7.55 -1.57 -1.61
CA GLU A 28 -7.68 -1.57 -0.15
C GLU A 28 -8.95 -0.89 0.34
N SER A 29 -9.28 0.28 -0.18
CA SER A 29 -10.33 1.12 0.43
C SER A 29 -11.24 1.82 -0.57
N ARG A 30 -11.05 1.65 -1.88
CA ARG A 30 -11.71 2.46 -2.90
C ARG A 30 -11.43 3.96 -2.70
N TRP A 31 -10.22 4.26 -2.22
CA TRP A 31 -9.73 5.61 -1.93
C TRP A 31 -10.56 6.34 -0.87
N ARG A 32 -11.11 5.62 0.08
CA ARG A 32 -11.90 6.22 1.17
C ARG A 32 -11.02 6.48 2.39
N PRO A 33 -10.77 7.75 2.76
CA PRO A 33 -9.86 8.07 3.87
C PRO A 33 -10.40 7.69 5.25
N ASP A 34 -11.72 7.51 5.38
CA ASP A 34 -12.36 7.13 6.62
C ASP A 34 -12.57 5.61 6.76
N ALA A 35 -12.08 4.82 5.82
CA ALA A 35 -12.25 3.37 5.86
C ALA A 35 -11.50 2.77 7.06
N THR A 36 -12.18 1.89 7.79
CA THR A 36 -11.56 1.09 8.86
C THR A 36 -12.06 -0.33 8.75
N SER A 37 -11.18 -1.31 9.02
CA SER A 37 -11.56 -2.72 9.03
C SER A 37 -11.84 -3.20 10.45
N THR A 38 -12.47 -4.37 10.57
CA THR A 38 -12.70 -5.01 11.86
C THR A 38 -11.38 -5.36 12.57
N ALA A 39 -10.32 -5.57 11.81
CA ALA A 39 -8.99 -5.83 12.36
C ALA A 39 -8.23 -4.56 12.75
N GLY A 40 -8.83 -3.38 12.57
CA GLY A 40 -8.23 -2.11 12.95
C GLY A 40 -7.35 -1.47 11.88
N ALA A 41 -7.41 -1.93 10.65
CA ALA A 41 -6.71 -1.28 9.54
C ALA A 41 -7.33 0.09 9.25
N VAL A 42 -6.50 1.08 8.94
CA VAL A 42 -6.89 2.49 8.91
C VAL A 42 -6.63 3.11 7.54
N GLY A 43 -7.63 3.84 7.05
CA GLY A 43 -7.49 4.79 5.95
C GLY A 43 -7.33 4.17 4.58
N VAL A 44 -6.88 4.98 3.64
CA VAL A 44 -6.83 4.60 2.21
C VAL A 44 -5.94 3.40 1.96
N GLY A 45 -4.85 3.24 2.70
CA GLY A 45 -3.93 2.12 2.55
C GLY A 45 -4.24 0.93 3.46
N GLN A 46 -5.27 1.03 4.29
CA GLN A 46 -5.65 0.00 5.25
C GLN A 46 -4.45 -0.46 6.07
N LEU A 47 -3.81 0.50 6.72
CA LEU A 47 -2.61 0.27 7.53
C LEU A 47 -2.99 -0.13 8.95
N LEU A 48 -2.40 -1.21 9.44
CA LEU A 48 -2.49 -1.51 10.87
C LEU A 48 -1.66 -0.49 11.65
N PRO A 49 -2.12 -0.06 12.84
CA PRO A 49 -1.41 0.98 13.60
C PRO A 49 0.07 0.67 13.88
N SER A 50 0.40 -0.58 14.18
CA SER A 50 1.79 -0.97 14.43
C SER A 50 2.66 -0.84 13.18
N THR A 51 2.13 -1.24 12.03
CA THR A 51 2.82 -1.10 10.74
C THR A 51 3.03 0.36 10.41
N ALA A 52 1.99 1.19 10.55
CA ALA A 52 2.08 2.62 10.30
C ALA A 52 3.15 3.28 11.17
N ARG A 53 3.20 2.91 12.45
CA ARG A 53 4.19 3.45 13.39
C ARG A 53 5.61 3.06 12.98
N TRP A 54 5.82 1.80 12.62
CA TRP A 54 7.13 1.33 12.19
C TRP A 54 7.62 2.10 10.95
N VAL A 55 6.77 2.20 9.93
CA VAL A 55 7.14 2.89 8.69
C VAL A 55 7.42 4.37 8.96
N ALA A 56 6.54 5.03 9.72
CA ALA A 56 6.70 6.44 10.01
C ALA A 56 7.97 6.73 10.80
N GLN A 57 8.25 5.95 11.84
CA GLN A 57 9.39 6.18 12.72
C GLN A 57 10.71 5.70 12.14
N ASP A 58 10.73 4.49 11.58
CA ASP A 58 11.98 3.84 11.20
C ASP A 58 12.34 4.02 9.73
N LEU A 59 11.36 4.14 8.84
CA LEU A 59 11.63 4.30 7.42
C LEU A 59 11.57 5.75 6.96
N ILE A 60 10.65 6.55 7.53
CA ILE A 60 10.48 7.96 7.14
C ILE A 60 11.15 8.89 8.13
N GLY A 61 11.00 8.62 9.43
CA GLY A 61 11.60 9.44 10.48
C GLY A 61 10.76 10.65 10.88
N GLU A 62 9.43 10.56 10.73
CA GLU A 62 8.52 11.65 11.10
C GLU A 62 7.29 11.09 11.82
N PRO A 63 6.68 11.88 12.73
CA PRO A 63 5.50 11.44 13.48
C PRO A 63 4.23 11.62 12.64
N LEU A 64 3.97 10.70 11.73
CA LEU A 64 2.82 10.76 10.83
C LEU A 64 1.58 10.11 11.45
N ASP A 65 0.41 10.62 11.06
CA ASP A 65 -0.88 10.11 11.52
C ASP A 65 -1.59 9.38 10.37
N PRO A 66 -1.79 8.06 10.44
CA PRO A 66 -2.43 7.31 9.36
C PRO A 66 -3.90 7.67 9.15
N HIS A 67 -4.52 8.41 10.08
CA HIS A 67 -5.89 8.91 9.89
C HIS A 67 -5.96 10.13 8.98
N VAL A 68 -4.82 10.78 8.70
CA VAL A 68 -4.72 11.91 7.76
C VAL A 68 -4.42 11.35 6.38
N LEU A 69 -5.22 11.74 5.38
CA LEU A 69 -5.10 11.20 4.02
C LEU A 69 -3.68 11.28 3.47
N ASP A 70 -3.08 12.45 3.49
CA ASP A 70 -1.74 12.63 2.91
C ASP A 70 -0.68 11.80 3.64
N ASP A 71 -0.76 11.72 4.97
CA ASP A 71 0.15 10.91 5.77
C ASP A 71 -0.03 9.42 5.47
N ASN A 72 -1.27 8.97 5.31
CA ASN A 72 -1.57 7.57 5.01
C ASN A 72 -0.98 7.17 3.65
N VAL A 73 -1.16 8.00 2.63
CA VAL A 73 -0.59 7.75 1.30
C VAL A 73 0.94 7.73 1.37
N ARG A 74 1.53 8.65 2.12
CA ARG A 74 2.98 8.70 2.32
C ARG A 74 3.51 7.43 2.96
N ILE A 75 2.86 6.96 4.02
CA ILE A 75 3.24 5.72 4.72
C ILE A 75 3.06 4.51 3.80
N SER A 76 1.90 4.41 3.15
CA SER A 76 1.57 3.28 2.28
C SER A 76 2.54 3.13 1.11
N SER A 77 2.86 4.23 0.45
CA SER A 77 3.80 4.22 -0.68
C SER A 77 5.22 3.88 -0.22
N ARG A 78 5.62 4.37 0.95
CA ARG A 78 6.94 4.04 1.51
C ARG A 78 7.04 2.56 1.89
N LEU A 79 5.97 2.03 2.47
CA LEU A 79 5.91 0.60 2.80
C LEU A 79 6.01 -0.25 1.53
N LEU A 80 5.26 0.10 0.50
CA LEU A 80 5.30 -0.65 -0.76
C LEU A 80 6.70 -0.60 -1.37
N ALA A 81 7.35 0.57 -1.36
CA ALA A 81 8.72 0.72 -1.85
C ALA A 81 9.69 -0.20 -1.10
N TRP A 82 9.55 -0.26 0.22
CA TRP A 82 10.40 -1.13 1.05
C TRP A 82 10.16 -2.60 0.73
N LEU A 83 8.90 -3.01 0.57
CA LEU A 83 8.56 -4.40 0.25
C LEU A 83 9.05 -4.80 -1.15
N ILE A 84 8.98 -3.89 -2.12
CA ILE A 84 9.50 -4.15 -3.47
C ILE A 84 11.02 -4.35 -3.41
N ALA A 85 11.72 -3.51 -2.67
CA ALA A 85 13.18 -3.63 -2.51
C ALA A 85 13.55 -4.93 -1.79
N ASP A 86 12.80 -5.29 -0.75
CA ASP A 86 13.02 -6.54 -0.01
C ASP A 86 12.80 -7.77 -0.89
N ALA A 87 11.91 -7.66 -1.87
CA ALA A 87 11.60 -8.73 -2.82
C ALA A 87 12.43 -8.66 -4.12
N ASP A 88 13.54 -7.92 -4.10
CA ASP A 88 14.43 -7.76 -5.25
C ASP A 88 13.70 -7.27 -6.51
N GLY A 89 12.73 -6.39 -6.35
CA GLY A 89 11.97 -5.82 -7.46
C GLY A 89 10.71 -6.57 -7.86
N ASP A 90 10.39 -7.67 -7.19
CA ASP A 90 9.18 -8.46 -7.50
C ASP A 90 7.94 -7.78 -6.93
N GLU A 91 7.21 -7.08 -7.80
CA GLU A 91 6.00 -6.35 -7.40
C GLU A 91 4.91 -7.26 -6.88
N ALA A 92 4.72 -8.43 -7.48
CA ALA A 92 3.70 -9.38 -7.03
C ALA A 92 3.99 -9.87 -5.61
N ALA A 93 5.25 -10.19 -5.33
CA ALA A 93 5.67 -10.61 -4.00
C ALA A 93 5.48 -9.48 -2.97
N ALA A 94 5.78 -8.24 -3.36
CA ALA A 94 5.58 -7.08 -2.49
C ALA A 94 4.09 -6.87 -2.15
N LEU A 95 3.21 -7.00 -3.13
CA LEU A 95 1.76 -6.88 -2.93
C LEU A 95 1.25 -7.99 -2.02
N ALA A 96 1.73 -9.21 -2.21
CA ALA A 96 1.38 -10.34 -1.35
C ALA A 96 1.75 -10.05 0.11
N ALA A 97 2.95 -9.52 0.33
CA ALA A 97 3.42 -9.16 1.66
C ALA A 97 2.64 -7.98 2.26
N TYR A 98 2.24 -7.03 1.43
CA TYR A 98 1.41 -5.91 1.88
C TYR A 98 0.08 -6.41 2.44
N TYR A 99 -0.54 -7.34 1.74
CA TYR A 99 -1.85 -7.89 2.12
C TYR A 99 -1.77 -8.92 3.24
N GLN A 100 -0.95 -9.95 3.05
CA GLN A 100 -0.88 -11.10 3.97
C GLN A 100 0.07 -10.89 5.14
N GLY A 101 1.02 -9.98 5.01
CA GLY A 101 2.10 -9.77 5.96
C GLY A 101 3.36 -10.49 5.52
N LEU A 102 4.50 -9.81 5.64
CA LEU A 102 5.78 -10.35 5.17
C LEU A 102 6.17 -11.64 5.89
N THR A 103 5.98 -11.68 7.22
CA THR A 103 6.32 -12.88 8.00
C THR A 103 5.52 -14.09 7.54
N SER A 104 4.23 -13.92 7.34
CA SER A 104 3.34 -15.01 6.91
C SER A 104 3.72 -15.50 5.50
N VAL A 105 3.93 -14.58 4.56
CA VAL A 105 4.30 -14.92 3.19
C VAL A 105 5.63 -15.68 3.16
N THR A 106 6.60 -15.22 3.94
CA THR A 106 7.93 -15.83 4.00
C THR A 106 7.89 -17.22 4.60
N ARG A 107 7.07 -17.42 5.64
CA ARG A 107 7.03 -18.69 6.37
C ARG A 107 6.20 -19.77 5.71
N ILE A 108 5.04 -19.40 5.15
CA ILE A 108 4.07 -20.38 4.64
C ILE A 108 3.66 -20.15 3.19
N GLY A 109 4.21 -19.12 2.53
CA GLY A 109 3.83 -18.79 1.16
C GLY A 109 2.44 -18.13 1.08
N TRP A 110 1.96 -17.93 -0.12
CA TRP A 110 0.65 -17.29 -0.33
C TRP A 110 -0.47 -18.24 0.05
N HIS A 111 -1.46 -17.72 0.78
CA HIS A 111 -2.63 -18.50 1.16
C HIS A 111 -3.87 -17.61 1.26
N GLY A 112 -5.05 -18.26 1.40
CA GLY A 112 -6.31 -17.55 1.48
C GLY A 112 -6.56 -16.74 0.22
N GLY A 113 -6.88 -15.46 0.38
CA GLY A 113 -7.21 -14.56 -0.72
C GLY A 113 -6.03 -13.87 -1.37
N THR A 114 -4.78 -14.20 -1.00
CA THR A 114 -3.61 -13.43 -1.44
C THR A 114 -3.43 -13.42 -2.95
N GLU A 115 -3.54 -14.57 -3.61
CA GLU A 115 -3.42 -14.64 -5.06
C GLU A 115 -4.48 -13.77 -5.76
N HIS A 116 -5.71 -13.85 -5.28
CA HIS A 116 -6.80 -13.04 -5.80
C HIS A 116 -6.55 -11.54 -5.59
N TYR A 117 -6.06 -11.18 -4.40
CA TYR A 117 -5.73 -9.79 -4.09
C TYR A 117 -4.67 -9.23 -5.04
N VAL A 118 -3.58 -9.96 -5.24
CA VAL A 118 -2.50 -9.54 -6.14
C VAL A 118 -3.04 -9.36 -7.56
N ALA A 119 -3.85 -10.30 -8.03
CA ALA A 119 -4.45 -10.22 -9.36
C ALA A 119 -5.37 -9.00 -9.48
N GLN A 120 -6.15 -8.69 -8.44
CA GLN A 120 -7.02 -7.51 -8.43
C GLN A 120 -6.24 -6.21 -8.53
N VAL A 121 -5.11 -6.10 -7.82
CA VAL A 121 -4.29 -4.89 -7.88
C VAL A 121 -3.75 -4.68 -9.30
N PHE A 122 -3.21 -5.73 -9.91
CA PHE A 122 -2.68 -5.63 -11.27
C PHE A 122 -3.79 -5.32 -12.30
N GLU A 123 -4.97 -5.90 -12.12
CA GLU A 123 -6.11 -5.61 -12.99
C GLU A 123 -6.52 -4.15 -12.87
N GLN A 124 -6.57 -3.63 -11.64
CA GLN A 124 -6.92 -2.22 -11.41
C GLN A 124 -5.83 -1.28 -11.94
N ARG A 125 -4.56 -1.67 -11.81
CA ARG A 125 -3.44 -0.91 -12.38
C ARG A 125 -3.60 -0.78 -13.89
N TRP A 126 -3.92 -1.88 -14.54
CA TRP A 126 -4.16 -1.89 -15.99
C TRP A 126 -5.31 -0.94 -16.35
N ALA A 127 -6.42 -1.00 -15.60
CA ALA A 127 -7.59 -0.15 -15.84
C ALA A 127 -7.24 1.33 -15.69
N PHE A 128 -6.49 1.70 -14.65
CA PHE A 128 -6.07 3.09 -14.47
C PHE A 128 -5.14 3.57 -15.57
N HIS A 129 -4.29 2.69 -16.08
CA HIS A 129 -3.38 3.03 -17.16
C HIS A 129 -4.11 3.29 -18.48
N HIS A 130 -5.18 2.54 -18.75
CA HIS A 130 -5.93 2.63 -20.01
C HIS A 130 -7.15 3.55 -19.92
N ASN A 131 -7.63 3.83 -18.72
CA ASN A 131 -8.79 4.71 -18.47
C ASN A 131 -8.45 5.66 -17.31
N PRO A 132 -7.53 6.58 -17.52
CA PRO A 132 -7.05 7.48 -16.45
C PRO A 132 -8.09 8.46 -15.92
#